data_24c263d65082fc030d4f84f7db04b56b
#
_entry.id   24c263d65082fc030d4f84f7db04b56b
#
_cell.length_a   1.000
_cell.length_b   1.000
_cell.length_c   1.000
_cell.angle_alpha   90.00
_cell.angle_beta   90.00
_cell.angle_gamma   90.00
#
_symmetry.space_group_name_H-M   'P 1'
#
loop_
_entity.id
_entity.type
_entity.pdbx_description
1 polymer ?
#
loop_
_entity_poly.entity_id
_entity_poly.type
_entity_poly.pdbx_seq_one_letter_code
_entity_poly.pdbx_strand_id
1 'polypeptide(L)'
;MIKVLIKKLNQKVKIPSYKTTGSSGADLEAFLENPIEIGPNKSALVPTGLAIAIPEDTEVQIRPRSGLAAKSSIGVLNSPGTIDSDYRGEIKIILFNHGNEKFLVNNGDRIAQMVLMPVLKFEFEETKDLPDTLRGSGGFGSTGKK
;
A
#
# COMPACT_ATOMS: atom_id res chain seq x y z
N MET A 1 3.64 4.98 -21.54
CA MET A 1 3.07 5.02 -20.16
C MET A 1 1.74 4.28 -20.16
N ILE A 2 1.47 3.48 -19.14
CA ILE A 2 0.20 2.78 -18.93
C ILE A 2 -0.84 3.81 -18.47
N LYS A 3 -2.04 3.78 -19.05
CA LYS A 3 -3.15 4.64 -18.63
C LYS A 3 -3.93 3.95 -17.51
N VAL A 4 -4.16 4.66 -16.41
CA VAL A 4 -5.02 4.28 -15.30
C VAL A 4 -6.18 5.26 -15.24
N LEU A 5 -7.41 4.76 -15.23
CA LEU A 5 -8.58 5.63 -15.04
C LEU A 5 -8.71 5.94 -13.55
N ILE A 6 -8.99 7.19 -13.23
CA ILE A 6 -9.15 7.64 -11.85
C ILE A 6 -10.45 8.46 -11.71
N LYS A 7 -11.23 8.12 -10.69
CA LYS A 7 -12.47 8.82 -10.35
C LYS A 7 -12.29 9.53 -9.01
N LYS A 8 -12.57 10.81 -8.99
CA LYS A 8 -12.71 11.60 -7.77
C LYS A 8 -14.12 11.39 -7.21
N LEU A 9 -14.23 10.97 -5.96
CA LEU A 9 -15.51 10.81 -5.25
C LEU A 9 -16.01 12.14 -4.69
N ASN A 10 -15.13 13.14 -4.61
CA ASN A 10 -15.46 14.53 -4.28
C ASN A 10 -14.61 15.47 -5.14
N GLN A 11 -15.20 16.58 -5.60
CA GLN A 11 -14.53 17.55 -6.48
C GLN A 11 -13.27 18.19 -5.84
N LYS A 12 -13.20 18.26 -4.52
CA LYS A 12 -12.05 18.81 -3.78
C LYS A 12 -10.84 17.88 -3.71
N VAL A 13 -11.02 16.58 -4.05
CA VAL A 13 -9.93 15.59 -4.03
C VAL A 13 -8.92 15.93 -5.15
N LYS A 14 -7.64 15.84 -4.82
CA LYS A 14 -6.56 15.99 -5.80
C LYS A 14 -6.19 14.66 -6.43
N ILE A 15 -5.93 14.68 -7.73
CA ILE A 15 -5.38 13.52 -8.44
C ILE A 15 -3.91 13.37 -8.06
N PRO A 16 -3.45 12.17 -7.64
CA PRO A 16 -2.06 11.91 -7.34
C PRO A 16 -1.15 12.16 -8.54
N SER A 17 0.08 12.57 -8.26
CA SER A 17 1.10 12.79 -9.28
C SER A 17 2.47 12.33 -8.80
N TYR A 18 3.31 11.91 -9.75
CA TYR A 18 4.73 11.65 -9.46
C TYR A 18 5.43 12.97 -9.14
N LYS A 19 6.24 13.01 -8.09
CA LYS A 19 6.95 14.23 -7.68
C LYS A 19 8.19 14.51 -8.50
N THR A 20 8.82 13.45 -9.03
CA THR A 20 9.96 13.51 -9.93
C THR A 20 9.79 12.51 -11.06
N THR A 21 10.55 12.64 -12.13
CA THR A 21 10.55 11.69 -13.26
C THR A 21 11.03 10.29 -12.86
N GLY A 22 11.84 10.19 -11.80
CA GLY A 22 12.33 8.92 -11.25
C GLY A 22 11.50 8.35 -10.11
N SER A 23 10.39 9.00 -9.70
CA SER A 23 9.55 8.47 -8.64
C SER A 23 8.87 7.17 -9.07
N SER A 24 8.95 6.13 -8.23
CA SER A 24 8.26 4.86 -8.46
C SER A 24 6.80 4.90 -7.99
N GLY A 25 6.50 5.72 -7.00
CA GLY A 25 5.16 5.84 -6.41
C GLY A 25 4.59 7.26 -6.53
N ALA A 26 3.26 7.34 -6.61
CA ALA A 26 2.51 8.58 -6.49
C ALA A 26 1.92 8.68 -5.07
N ASP A 27 2.13 9.82 -4.41
CA ASP A 27 1.62 10.05 -3.05
C ASP A 27 0.08 10.09 -3.01
N LEU A 28 -0.50 9.46 -1.99
CA LEU A 28 -1.93 9.52 -1.67
C LEU A 28 -2.15 10.46 -0.48
N GLU A 29 -3.08 11.39 -0.64
CA GLU A 29 -3.49 12.33 0.41
C GLU A 29 -4.75 11.81 1.14
N ALA A 30 -4.83 12.06 2.45
CA ALA A 30 -6.04 11.84 3.22
C ALA A 30 -7.13 12.83 2.77
N PHE A 31 -8.36 12.34 2.62
CA PHE A 31 -9.52 13.19 2.36
C PHE A 31 -10.50 13.08 3.53
N LEU A 32 -10.50 14.09 4.39
CA LEU A 32 -11.19 14.06 5.68
C LEU A 32 -12.03 15.33 5.88
N GLU A 33 -13.18 15.18 6.51
CA GLU A 33 -13.96 16.31 7.04
C GLU A 33 -13.40 16.79 8.39
N ASN A 34 -13.00 15.83 9.23
CA ASN A 34 -12.39 16.08 10.54
C ASN A 34 -11.10 15.29 10.66
N PRO A 35 -10.09 15.79 11.40
CA PRO A 35 -8.86 15.06 11.67
C PRO A 35 -9.12 13.70 12.34
N ILE A 36 -8.27 12.71 12.05
CA ILE A 36 -8.29 11.39 12.68
C ILE A 36 -7.09 11.27 13.60
N GLU A 37 -7.33 11.00 14.89
CA GLU A 37 -6.29 10.69 15.86
C GLU A 37 -6.03 9.18 15.91
N ILE A 38 -4.77 8.77 15.77
CA ILE A 38 -4.33 7.36 15.86
C ILE A 38 -3.43 7.23 17.09
N GLY A 39 -3.95 6.65 18.16
CA GLY A 39 -3.17 6.38 19.37
C GLY A 39 -2.07 5.33 19.17
N PRO A 40 -1.12 5.21 20.10
CA PRO A 40 -0.09 4.16 20.10
C PRO A 40 -0.70 2.76 19.96
N ASN A 41 -0.11 1.93 19.08
CA ASN A 41 -0.56 0.56 18.79
C ASN A 41 -2.02 0.47 18.31
N LYS A 42 -2.51 1.51 17.67
CA LYS A 42 -3.84 1.55 17.06
C LYS A 42 -3.75 1.76 15.56
N SER A 43 -4.82 1.38 14.86
CA SER A 43 -4.98 1.62 13.44
C SER A 43 -6.19 2.49 13.17
N ALA A 44 -6.20 3.12 12.00
CA ALA A 44 -7.35 3.82 11.47
C ALA A 44 -7.46 3.61 9.96
N LEU A 45 -8.69 3.49 9.47
CA LEU A 45 -8.99 3.44 8.04
C LEU A 45 -9.20 4.86 7.53
N VAL A 46 -8.25 5.35 6.74
CA VAL A 46 -8.21 6.74 6.25
C VAL A 46 -8.65 6.78 4.79
N PRO A 47 -9.74 7.47 4.46
CA PRO A 47 -10.22 7.62 3.09
C PRO A 47 -9.32 8.56 2.28
N THR A 48 -9.28 8.33 0.95
CA THR A 48 -8.57 9.19 -0.01
C THR A 48 -9.51 9.93 -0.95
N GLY A 49 -10.79 9.56 -0.99
CA GLY A 49 -11.77 10.10 -1.93
C GLY A 49 -11.51 9.73 -3.40
N LEU A 50 -10.73 8.68 -3.64
CA LEU A 50 -10.33 8.22 -4.97
C LEU A 50 -10.77 6.78 -5.22
N ALA A 51 -11.18 6.50 -6.44
CA ALA A 51 -11.34 5.15 -6.99
C ALA A 51 -10.62 5.05 -8.32
N ILE A 52 -10.07 3.87 -8.65
CA ILE A 52 -9.29 3.66 -9.88
C ILE A 52 -9.78 2.44 -10.65
N ALA A 53 -9.45 2.41 -11.94
CA ALA A 53 -9.53 1.21 -12.76
C ALA A 53 -8.17 1.05 -13.46
N ILE A 54 -7.52 -0.06 -13.22
CA ILE A 54 -6.21 -0.42 -13.76
C ILE A 54 -6.35 -1.54 -14.79
N PRO A 55 -5.38 -1.70 -15.70
CA PRO A 55 -5.40 -2.80 -16.67
C PRO A 55 -5.38 -4.18 -15.99
N GLU A 56 -5.94 -5.18 -16.67
CA GLU A 56 -5.76 -6.60 -16.31
C GLU A 56 -4.27 -6.93 -16.21
N ASP A 57 -3.94 -7.98 -15.46
CA ASP A 57 -2.57 -8.41 -15.16
C ASP A 57 -1.69 -7.35 -14.48
N THR A 58 -2.33 -6.37 -13.84
CA THR A 58 -1.67 -5.42 -12.95
C THR A 58 -2.37 -5.34 -11.59
N GLU A 59 -1.63 -4.89 -10.57
CA GLU A 59 -2.14 -4.47 -9.28
C GLU A 59 -1.61 -3.09 -8.93
N VAL A 60 -2.27 -2.37 -8.01
CA VAL A 60 -1.65 -1.23 -7.35
C VAL A 60 -1.31 -1.63 -5.93
N GLN A 61 -0.03 -1.50 -5.58
CA GLN A 61 0.44 -1.67 -4.22
C GLN A 61 0.37 -0.35 -3.45
N ILE A 62 -0.23 -0.40 -2.26
CA ILE A 62 -0.20 0.69 -1.29
C ILE A 62 0.96 0.44 -0.34
N ARG A 63 1.91 1.36 -0.35
CA ARG A 63 3.14 1.29 0.45
C ARG A 63 3.23 2.46 1.42
N PRO A 64 3.88 2.28 2.58
CA PRO A 64 4.13 3.38 3.50
C PRO A 64 5.06 4.42 2.88
N ARG A 65 5.05 5.62 3.46
CA ARG A 65 6.00 6.67 3.14
C ARG A 65 7.14 6.63 4.15
N SER A 66 8.38 6.58 3.64
CA SER A 66 9.58 6.51 4.47
C SER A 66 9.68 7.67 5.49
N GLY A 67 9.24 8.87 5.10
CA GLY A 67 9.25 10.03 5.98
C GLY A 67 8.32 9.90 7.19
N LEU A 68 7.11 9.31 7.01
CA LEU A 68 6.20 9.02 8.12
C LEU A 68 6.72 7.89 9.00
N ALA A 69 7.26 6.84 8.38
CA ALA A 69 7.84 5.71 9.11
C ALA A 69 9.02 6.17 9.98
N ALA A 70 9.96 6.93 9.43
CA ALA A 70 11.16 7.36 10.13
C ALA A 70 10.91 8.41 11.23
N LYS A 71 9.99 9.38 10.98
CA LYS A 71 9.78 10.50 11.89
C LYS A 71 8.69 10.26 12.93
N SER A 72 7.68 9.46 12.59
CA SER A 72 6.47 9.30 13.40
C SER A 72 6.10 7.85 13.66
N SER A 73 6.89 6.89 13.20
CA SER A 73 6.63 5.45 13.31
C SER A 73 5.26 5.04 12.76
N ILE A 74 4.78 5.74 11.71
CA ILE A 74 3.50 5.44 11.06
C ILE A 74 3.76 4.57 9.83
N GLY A 75 3.04 3.47 9.77
CA GLY A 75 3.07 2.52 8.67
C GLY A 75 1.69 2.25 8.08
N VAL A 76 1.66 1.47 7.01
CA VAL A 76 0.44 0.86 6.47
C VAL A 76 0.37 -0.55 7.02
N LEU A 77 -0.70 -0.86 7.77
CA LEU A 77 -0.82 -2.10 8.56
C LEU A 77 -0.70 -3.36 7.69
N ASN A 78 -1.34 -3.38 6.54
CA ASN A 78 -1.34 -4.48 5.59
C ASN A 78 -0.32 -4.31 4.45
N SER A 79 0.77 -3.58 4.69
CA SER A 79 1.76 -3.30 3.63
C SER A 79 2.47 -4.57 3.13
N PRO A 80 2.57 -4.73 1.77
CA PRO A 80 1.94 -3.89 0.76
C PRO A 80 0.44 -4.14 0.68
N GLY A 81 -0.38 -3.08 0.76
CA GLY A 81 -1.81 -3.17 0.48
C GLY A 81 -2.02 -3.46 -1.01
N THR A 82 -2.94 -4.36 -1.35
CA THR A 82 -3.21 -4.75 -2.74
C THR A 82 -4.53 -4.15 -3.22
N ILE A 83 -4.50 -3.52 -4.38
CA ILE A 83 -5.69 -3.09 -5.12
C ILE A 83 -5.72 -3.88 -6.43
N ASP A 84 -6.69 -4.76 -6.54
CA ASP A 84 -6.89 -5.64 -7.68
C ASP A 84 -7.42 -4.89 -8.91
N SER A 85 -7.18 -5.45 -10.09
CA SER A 85 -7.61 -4.82 -11.35
C SER A 85 -9.13 -4.69 -11.50
N ASP A 86 -9.91 -5.52 -10.82
CA ASP A 86 -11.38 -5.50 -10.80
C ASP A 86 -11.98 -4.73 -9.61
N TYR A 87 -11.18 -4.21 -8.68
CA TYR A 87 -11.68 -3.39 -7.58
C TYR A 87 -12.13 -2.01 -8.08
N ARG A 88 -13.33 -1.58 -7.69
CA ARG A 88 -13.92 -0.28 -8.09
C ARG A 88 -14.31 0.59 -6.90
N GLY A 89 -14.03 0.12 -5.67
CA GLY A 89 -14.32 0.88 -4.45
C GLY A 89 -13.34 2.03 -4.21
N GLU A 90 -13.62 2.79 -3.17
CA GLU A 90 -12.73 3.84 -2.70
C GLU A 90 -11.42 3.25 -2.18
N ILE A 91 -10.30 3.86 -2.56
CA ILE A 91 -8.99 3.58 -1.96
C ILE A 91 -8.96 4.15 -0.54
N LYS A 92 -8.85 3.27 0.44
CA LYS A 92 -8.70 3.64 1.85
C LYS A 92 -7.42 3.04 2.40
N ILE A 93 -6.72 3.80 3.22
CA ILE A 93 -5.42 3.42 3.77
C ILE A 93 -5.58 2.98 5.22
N ILE A 94 -5.12 1.77 5.55
CA ILE A 94 -5.10 1.28 6.93
C ILE A 94 -3.79 1.73 7.56
N LEU A 95 -3.78 2.91 8.19
CA LEU A 95 -2.62 3.40 8.91
C LEU A 95 -2.51 2.72 10.26
N PHE A 96 -1.27 2.44 10.68
CA PHE A 96 -0.95 1.91 12.00
C PHE A 96 0.12 2.76 12.66
N ASN A 97 -0.08 3.07 13.94
CA ASN A 97 0.86 3.82 14.75
C ASN A 97 1.70 2.86 15.61
N HIS A 98 2.95 2.63 15.19
CA HIS A 98 3.96 1.85 15.92
C HIS A 98 4.71 2.68 16.97
N GLY A 99 4.46 4.00 17.03
CA GLY A 99 5.09 4.92 17.97
C GLY A 99 4.43 4.90 19.35
N ASN A 100 4.98 5.73 20.23
CA ASN A 100 4.52 5.86 21.62
C ASN A 100 3.64 7.10 21.85
N GLU A 101 3.49 7.94 20.83
CA GLU A 101 2.70 9.17 20.89
C GLU A 101 1.52 9.08 19.93
N LYS A 102 0.48 9.86 20.20
CA LYS A 102 -0.66 10.02 19.31
C LYS A 102 -0.23 10.67 18.00
N PHE A 103 -0.74 10.16 16.88
CA PHE A 103 -0.54 10.73 15.57
C PHE A 103 -1.84 11.32 15.03
N LEU A 104 -1.81 12.57 14.58
CA LEU A 104 -2.97 13.25 14.01
C LEU A 104 -2.84 13.27 12.49
N VAL A 105 -3.86 12.73 11.81
CA VAL A 105 -3.99 12.82 10.36
C VAL A 105 -4.94 13.95 10.03
N ASN A 106 -4.47 14.94 9.28
CA ASN A 106 -5.28 16.04 8.78
C ASN A 106 -5.67 15.85 7.32
N ASN A 107 -6.72 16.56 6.89
CA ASN A 107 -7.09 16.58 5.48
C ASN A 107 -5.94 17.08 4.61
N GLY A 108 -5.63 16.37 3.54
CA GLY A 108 -4.53 16.70 2.62
C GLY A 108 -3.16 16.19 3.05
N ASP A 109 -3.02 15.54 4.21
CA ASP A 109 -1.77 14.89 4.58
C ASP A 109 -1.45 13.73 3.62
N ARG A 110 -0.20 13.66 3.17
CA ARG A 110 0.29 12.54 2.35
C ARG A 110 0.58 11.35 3.25
N ILE A 111 -0.29 10.34 3.21
CA ILE A 111 -0.31 9.23 4.17
C ILE A 111 0.26 7.92 3.64
N ALA A 112 0.31 7.74 2.34
CA ALA A 112 0.83 6.55 1.67
C ALA A 112 1.31 6.90 0.27
N GLN A 113 1.83 5.91 -0.44
CA GLN A 113 2.11 6.00 -1.87
C GLN A 113 1.57 4.77 -2.58
N MET A 114 1.16 4.94 -3.84
CA MET A 114 0.70 3.87 -4.69
C MET A 114 1.68 3.59 -5.82
N VAL A 115 1.93 2.31 -6.11
CA VAL A 115 2.85 1.85 -7.13
C VAL A 115 2.14 0.82 -8.00
N LEU A 116 2.10 1.03 -9.32
CA LEU A 116 1.56 0.05 -10.26
C LEU A 116 2.59 -1.06 -10.48
N MET A 117 2.14 -2.31 -10.35
CA MET A 117 2.98 -3.50 -10.47
C MET A 117 2.35 -4.50 -11.46
N PRO A 118 3.16 -5.24 -12.24
CA PRO A 118 2.66 -6.38 -13.00
C PRO A 118 2.32 -7.55 -12.06
N VAL A 119 1.31 -8.33 -12.41
CA VAL A 119 0.90 -9.52 -11.68
C VAL A 119 1.08 -10.75 -12.57
N LEU A 120 1.82 -11.73 -12.08
CA LEU A 120 1.90 -13.04 -12.67
C LEU A 120 0.89 -13.96 -11.96
N LYS A 121 0.04 -14.61 -12.73
CA LYS A 121 -0.89 -15.63 -12.23
C LYS A 121 -0.28 -17.00 -12.45
N PHE A 122 -0.58 -17.92 -11.56
CA PHE A 122 -0.16 -19.32 -11.66
C PHE A 122 -1.37 -20.23 -11.38
N GLU A 123 -1.29 -21.43 -11.90
CA GLU A 123 -2.23 -22.51 -11.62
C GLU A 123 -1.54 -23.53 -10.70
N PHE A 124 -2.26 -23.99 -9.68
CA PHE A 124 -1.74 -25.02 -8.78
C PHE A 124 -1.99 -26.39 -9.38
N GLU A 125 -0.91 -27.19 -9.49
CA GLU A 125 -0.98 -28.60 -9.83
C GLU A 125 -0.60 -29.43 -8.60
N GLU A 126 -1.53 -30.25 -8.13
CA GLU A 126 -1.29 -31.12 -6.98
C GLU A 126 -0.28 -32.21 -7.36
N THR A 127 0.76 -32.37 -6.56
CA THR A 127 1.75 -33.43 -6.70
C THR A 127 2.02 -34.07 -5.34
N LYS A 128 2.40 -35.36 -5.34
CA LYS A 128 2.79 -36.07 -4.12
C LYS A 128 4.17 -35.65 -3.63
N ASP A 129 5.08 -35.37 -4.55
CA ASP A 129 6.48 -35.06 -4.24
C ASP A 129 6.92 -33.81 -5.03
N LEU A 130 7.69 -32.94 -4.43
CA LEU A 130 8.35 -31.81 -5.08
C LEU A 130 9.76 -32.22 -5.53
N PRO A 131 10.28 -31.62 -6.61
CA PRO A 131 11.66 -31.87 -7.04
C PRO A 131 12.68 -31.53 -5.94
N ASP A 132 13.69 -32.38 -5.82
CA ASP A 132 14.78 -32.18 -4.87
C ASP A 132 15.61 -30.93 -5.20
N THR A 133 16.10 -30.26 -4.17
CA THR A 133 17.04 -29.15 -4.30
C THR A 133 18.15 -29.26 -3.25
N LEU A 134 19.30 -28.61 -3.49
CA LEU A 134 20.40 -28.57 -2.51
C LEU A 134 19.99 -27.95 -1.17
N ARG A 135 19.02 -27.06 -1.18
CA ARG A 135 18.48 -26.44 0.05
C ARG A 135 17.48 -27.36 0.76
N GLY A 136 16.74 -28.18 0.03
CA GLY A 136 15.66 -29.03 0.56
C GLY A 136 14.67 -28.22 1.40
N SER A 137 14.33 -28.71 2.57
CA SER A 137 13.42 -28.06 3.53
C SER A 137 14.09 -27.02 4.44
N GLY A 138 15.36 -26.71 4.23
CA GLY A 138 16.10 -25.73 5.03
C GLY A 138 15.52 -24.32 4.93
N GLY A 139 15.14 -23.73 6.07
CA GLY A 139 14.55 -22.41 6.20
C GLY A 139 14.79 -21.86 7.61
N PHE A 140 14.13 -20.72 7.93
CA PHE A 140 14.14 -20.11 9.26
C PHE A 140 15.53 -19.91 9.87
N GLY A 141 16.52 -19.54 9.05
CA GLY A 141 17.90 -19.31 9.48
C GLY A 141 18.76 -20.59 9.48
N SER A 142 18.40 -21.64 8.74
CA SER A 142 19.16 -22.89 8.62
C SER A 142 20.60 -22.70 8.11
N THR A 143 20.92 -21.55 7.48
CA THR A 143 22.26 -21.15 7.01
C THR A 143 23.10 -20.42 8.07
N GLY A 144 22.56 -20.24 9.29
CA GLY A 144 23.24 -19.54 10.39
C GLY A 144 23.10 -18.01 10.34
N LYS A 145 23.64 -17.34 11.36
CA LYS A 145 23.68 -15.87 11.48
C LYS A 145 24.98 -15.24 10.95
N LYS A 146 25.95 -16.04 10.53
CA LYS A 146 27.24 -15.61 9.97
C LYS A 146 27.62 -16.56 8.83
#